data_fd77dcd33cc2a0f36161e4e8f2dc5626
#
_entry.id   fd77dcd33cc2a0f36161e4e8f2dc5626
#
_cell.length_a   1.000
_cell.length_b   1.000
_cell.length_c   1.000
_cell.angle_alpha   90.00
_cell.angle_beta   90.00
_cell.angle_gamma   90.00
#
_symmetry.space_group_name_H-M   'P 1'
#
loop_
_entity.id
_entity.type
_entity.pdbx_description
1 polymer ?
#
loop_
_entity_poly.entity_id
_entity_poly.type
_entity_poly.pdbx_seq_one_letter_code
_entity_poly.pdbx_strand_id
1 'polypeptide(L)'
;MNYWRELRTWALPGMRIKRWIALTLLGISSINAAVGLEAIDLLRPGTHLFGGAIAALGLGIIGVAVGLHRLLHVVAETLQPDTNLAEAMFNARTLRRGPKIVAIGGGTGLSTLLRGLKEYSDNITAIVTVADDGGSSGRLRQELGVLPPGDIRNCLTALAREERLLTELFSFRFPGATGLGGHSFGNLFLAAMTGISGDLMQAIQRSSAVLAVRGQVVPATMAQMTLFARFDNGEVVRGESGITAERRPIIDMWCDPAQPVALPEAVRAILEADAIILGPGSLYTSLVPHLLIPGLRDALLASRAPRIYVCNVMTQPGETDGFRASDHVRVLQRFGGAGVCQHVLVNEALPRRLRERYESQGQFPVELDWEALVEQGVSPVRGAFIDEAEVVRHNSSLLAAAIMTWVEAISPGRAHTARLVAPAVPE
;
A
#
# COMPACT_ATOMS: atom_id res chain seq x y z
N MET A 1 -5.89 -35.23 -2.25
CA MET A 1 -5.66 -34.38 -1.06
C MET A 1 -5.75 -35.20 0.19
N ASN A 2 -4.66 -35.35 0.94
CA ASN A 2 -4.49 -36.36 2.01
C ASN A 2 -4.94 -35.82 3.37
N TYR A 3 -6.22 -35.77 3.65
CA TYR A 3 -6.81 -35.45 4.98
C TYR A 3 -6.20 -36.30 6.11
N TRP A 4 -5.92 -37.57 5.86
CA TRP A 4 -5.33 -38.50 6.83
C TRP A 4 -3.84 -38.19 7.15
N ARG A 5 -3.13 -37.53 6.24
CA ARG A 5 -1.73 -37.11 6.48
C ARG A 5 -1.65 -35.87 7.38
N GLU A 6 -2.58 -34.93 7.20
CA GLU A 6 -2.69 -33.76 8.06
C GLU A 6 -3.12 -34.13 9.50
N LEU A 7 -4.13 -35.00 9.65
CA LEU A 7 -4.52 -35.50 10.97
C LEU A 7 -3.40 -36.21 11.72
N ARG A 8 -2.51 -36.92 11.01
CA ARG A 8 -1.32 -37.57 11.60
C ARG A 8 -0.28 -36.58 12.10
N THR A 9 -0.10 -35.42 11.44
CA THR A 9 0.81 -34.39 11.90
C THR A 9 0.35 -33.72 13.20
N TRP A 10 -0.96 -33.55 13.38
CA TRP A 10 -1.54 -33.07 14.65
C TRP A 10 -1.35 -34.05 15.81
N ALA A 11 -1.09 -35.30 15.50
CA ALA A 11 -0.85 -36.38 16.49
C ALA A 11 0.60 -36.59 16.88
N LEU A 12 1.57 -35.84 16.34
CA LEU A 12 2.99 -35.97 16.66
C LEU A 12 3.32 -35.58 18.12
N PRO A 13 4.29 -36.24 18.78
CA PRO A 13 4.76 -35.84 20.11
C PRO A 13 5.42 -34.45 20.04
N GLY A 14 5.06 -33.55 20.98
CA GLY A 14 5.64 -32.19 21.07
C GLY A 14 4.63 -31.06 20.89
N MET A 15 3.52 -31.26 20.17
CA MET A 15 2.56 -30.19 19.86
C MET A 15 1.69 -29.71 21.05
N ARG A 16 1.83 -30.28 22.25
CA ARG A 16 1.07 -29.93 23.48
C ARG A 16 -0.46 -29.82 23.33
N ILE A 17 -1.00 -30.08 22.14
CA ILE A 17 -2.41 -29.90 21.76
C ILE A 17 -3.26 -31.10 22.20
N LYS A 18 -2.71 -32.32 22.22
CA LYS A 18 -3.43 -33.57 22.50
C LYS A 18 -4.21 -33.57 23.82
N ARG A 19 -3.62 -33.04 24.89
CA ARG A 19 -4.26 -32.94 26.21
C ARG A 19 -5.48 -32.04 26.20
N TRP A 20 -5.47 -30.99 25.41
CA TRP A 20 -6.57 -30.04 25.31
C TRP A 20 -7.69 -30.56 24.41
N ILE A 21 -7.34 -31.25 23.33
CA ILE A 21 -8.31 -32.02 22.51
C ILE A 21 -8.98 -33.10 23.37
N ALA A 22 -8.18 -33.87 24.13
CA ALA A 22 -8.71 -34.90 25.03
C ALA A 22 -9.64 -34.30 26.10
N LEU A 23 -9.29 -33.16 26.70
CA LEU A 23 -10.13 -32.45 27.66
C LEU A 23 -11.47 -31.99 27.05
N THR A 24 -11.42 -31.44 25.83
CA THR A 24 -12.64 -31.04 25.10
C THR A 24 -13.52 -32.20 24.78
N LEU A 25 -12.97 -33.33 24.33
CA LEU A 25 -13.72 -34.55 24.04
C LEU A 25 -14.32 -35.18 25.33
N LEU A 26 -13.58 -35.16 26.42
CA LEU A 26 -14.07 -35.59 27.74
C LEU A 26 -15.24 -34.69 28.22
N GLY A 27 -15.12 -33.38 28.01
CA GLY A 27 -16.20 -32.44 28.30
C GLY A 27 -17.45 -32.72 27.49
N ILE A 28 -17.32 -32.98 26.19
CA ILE A 28 -18.45 -33.37 25.32
C ILE A 28 -19.09 -34.68 25.78
N SER A 29 -18.23 -35.65 26.12
CA SER A 29 -18.72 -36.95 26.64
C SER A 29 -19.47 -36.80 27.95
N SER A 30 -19.02 -35.92 28.85
CA SER A 30 -19.71 -35.61 30.12
C SER A 30 -21.07 -34.93 29.89
N ILE A 31 -21.18 -34.02 28.91
CA ILE A 31 -22.46 -33.42 28.52
C ILE A 31 -23.44 -34.48 27.99
N ASN A 32 -22.97 -35.38 27.13
CA ASN A 32 -23.79 -36.48 26.62
C ASN A 32 -24.23 -37.42 27.75
N ALA A 33 -23.35 -37.69 28.71
CA ALA A 33 -23.72 -38.50 29.89
C ALA A 33 -24.80 -37.80 30.76
N ALA A 34 -24.72 -36.49 30.92
CA ALA A 34 -25.74 -35.70 31.63
C ALA A 34 -27.12 -35.82 30.97
N VAL A 35 -27.16 -35.70 29.63
CA VAL A 35 -28.42 -35.88 28.86
C VAL A 35 -28.94 -37.32 29.00
N GLY A 36 -28.07 -38.31 29.00
CA GLY A 36 -28.44 -39.72 29.22
C GLY A 36 -29.01 -39.98 30.62
N LEU A 37 -28.41 -39.38 31.66
CA LEU A 37 -28.89 -39.50 33.04
C LEU A 37 -30.29 -38.85 33.20
N GLU A 38 -30.50 -37.72 32.59
CA GLU A 38 -31.80 -37.02 32.60
C GLU A 38 -32.90 -37.84 31.89
N ALA A 39 -32.57 -38.45 30.75
CA ALA A 39 -33.43 -39.33 30.01
C ALA A 39 -33.82 -40.59 30.82
N ILE A 40 -32.88 -41.17 31.60
CA ILE A 40 -33.17 -42.32 32.48
C ILE A 40 -34.06 -41.91 33.63
N ASP A 41 -33.86 -40.75 34.26
CA ASP A 41 -34.69 -40.23 35.36
C ASP A 41 -36.12 -39.95 34.90
N LEU A 42 -36.29 -39.51 33.66
CA LEU A 42 -37.60 -39.30 33.03
C LEU A 42 -38.34 -40.62 32.75
N LEU A 43 -37.61 -41.66 32.34
CA LEU A 43 -38.16 -42.98 32.03
C LEU A 43 -38.42 -43.86 33.28
N ARG A 44 -37.72 -43.59 34.40
CA ARG A 44 -37.82 -44.29 35.67
C ARG A 44 -37.91 -43.30 36.82
N PRO A 45 -39.10 -42.72 37.06
CA PRO A 45 -39.29 -41.75 38.15
C PRO A 45 -38.91 -42.36 39.50
N GLY A 46 -38.04 -41.67 40.27
CA GLY A 46 -37.54 -42.11 41.57
C GLY A 46 -36.09 -42.56 41.63
N THR A 47 -35.33 -42.45 40.52
CA THR A 47 -33.90 -42.79 40.50
C THR A 47 -33.00 -41.69 41.08
N HIS A 48 -33.54 -40.45 41.30
CA HIS A 48 -32.83 -39.29 41.87
C HIS A 48 -31.48 -38.94 41.17
N LEU A 49 -31.40 -39.18 39.85
CA LEU A 49 -30.19 -38.95 39.07
C LEU A 49 -29.99 -37.49 38.66
N PHE A 50 -30.98 -36.62 38.89
CA PHE A 50 -30.98 -35.21 38.51
C PHE A 50 -29.75 -34.44 39.01
N GLY A 51 -29.33 -34.63 40.26
CA GLY A 51 -28.12 -34.00 40.81
C GLY A 51 -26.85 -34.42 40.10
N GLY A 52 -26.76 -35.71 39.71
CA GLY A 52 -25.65 -36.23 38.91
C GLY A 52 -25.61 -35.67 37.48
N ALA A 53 -26.80 -35.50 36.87
CA ALA A 53 -26.92 -34.91 35.54
C ALA A 53 -26.45 -33.45 35.53
N ILE A 54 -26.86 -32.63 36.51
CA ILE A 54 -26.40 -31.24 36.65
C ILE A 54 -24.87 -31.15 36.84
N ALA A 55 -24.33 -32.01 37.73
CA ALA A 55 -22.88 -32.03 37.96
C ALA A 55 -22.08 -32.44 36.70
N ALA A 56 -22.55 -33.48 35.98
CA ALA A 56 -21.94 -33.91 34.73
C ALA A 56 -22.02 -32.83 33.63
N LEU A 57 -23.15 -32.12 33.53
CA LEU A 57 -23.35 -31.00 32.61
C LEU A 57 -22.36 -29.84 32.90
N GLY A 58 -22.30 -29.45 34.20
CA GLY A 58 -21.39 -28.36 34.63
C GLY A 58 -19.91 -28.69 34.36
N LEU A 59 -19.46 -29.90 34.74
CA LEU A 59 -18.10 -30.35 34.44
C LEU A 59 -17.84 -30.46 32.95
N GLY A 60 -18.80 -30.90 32.17
CA GLY A 60 -18.73 -30.97 30.72
C GLY A 60 -18.54 -29.61 30.08
N ILE A 61 -19.35 -28.61 30.45
CA ILE A 61 -19.25 -27.24 29.93
C ILE A 61 -17.87 -26.61 30.29
N ILE A 62 -17.43 -26.77 31.54
CA ILE A 62 -16.12 -26.29 32.00
C ILE A 62 -15.00 -26.97 31.19
N GLY A 63 -15.05 -28.29 31.02
CA GLY A 63 -14.06 -29.05 30.27
C GLY A 63 -13.94 -28.61 28.81
N VAL A 64 -15.07 -28.39 28.13
CA VAL A 64 -15.11 -27.86 26.75
C VAL A 64 -14.58 -26.43 26.70
N ALA A 65 -14.99 -25.55 27.59
CA ALA A 65 -14.56 -24.15 27.61
C ALA A 65 -13.06 -24.03 27.86
N VAL A 66 -12.51 -24.73 28.86
CA VAL A 66 -11.07 -24.74 29.18
C VAL A 66 -10.27 -25.40 28.06
N GLY A 67 -10.73 -26.53 27.54
CA GLY A 67 -10.06 -27.24 26.46
C GLY A 67 -9.95 -26.40 25.18
N LEU A 68 -11.06 -25.76 24.78
CA LEU A 68 -11.11 -24.91 23.61
C LEU A 68 -10.29 -23.62 23.79
N HIS A 69 -10.39 -22.97 24.96
CA HIS A 69 -9.59 -21.78 25.28
C HIS A 69 -8.09 -22.07 25.20
N ARG A 70 -7.65 -23.16 25.80
CA ARG A 70 -6.23 -23.59 25.79
C ARG A 70 -5.76 -24.03 24.41
N LEU A 71 -6.61 -24.66 23.62
CA LEU A 71 -6.31 -25.04 22.25
C LEU A 71 -6.07 -23.79 21.39
N LEU A 72 -6.97 -22.82 21.49
CA LEU A 72 -6.85 -21.53 20.79
C LEU A 72 -5.56 -20.80 21.22
N HIS A 73 -5.23 -20.82 22.50
CA HIS A 73 -4.02 -20.18 23.03
C HIS A 73 -2.73 -20.82 22.46
N VAL A 74 -2.65 -22.15 22.43
CA VAL A 74 -1.50 -22.88 21.88
C VAL A 74 -1.37 -22.63 20.37
N VAL A 75 -2.47 -22.56 19.63
CA VAL A 75 -2.45 -22.21 18.20
C VAL A 75 -2.00 -20.76 18.00
N ALA A 76 -2.47 -19.84 18.83
CA ALA A 76 -2.07 -18.44 18.81
C ALA A 76 -0.57 -18.26 19.08
N GLU A 77 -0.04 -18.88 20.14
CA GLU A 77 1.40 -18.85 20.47
C GLU A 77 2.28 -19.42 19.36
N THR A 78 1.77 -20.40 18.59
CA THR A 78 2.53 -21.02 17.51
C THR A 78 2.57 -20.16 16.25
N LEU A 79 1.49 -19.37 16.01
CA LEU A 79 1.34 -18.55 14.81
C LEU A 79 1.96 -17.16 14.96
N GLN A 80 1.81 -16.52 16.12
CA GLN A 80 2.39 -15.21 16.47
C GLN A 80 2.49 -15.07 17.99
N PRO A 81 3.67 -15.28 18.61
CA PRO A 81 3.81 -15.29 20.06
C PRO A 81 3.46 -13.97 20.77
N ASP A 82 3.56 -12.84 20.08
CA ASP A 82 3.41 -11.50 20.66
C ASP A 82 2.09 -10.77 20.30
N THR A 83 1.14 -11.42 19.61
CA THR A 83 -0.10 -10.76 19.19
C THR A 83 -1.36 -11.44 19.73
N ASN A 84 -2.34 -10.62 20.14
CA ASN A 84 -3.69 -11.11 20.46
C ASN A 84 -4.35 -11.66 19.18
N LEU A 85 -4.53 -12.99 19.11
CA LEU A 85 -5.07 -13.67 17.92
C LEU A 85 -6.43 -13.09 17.48
N ALA A 86 -7.29 -12.75 18.44
CA ALA A 86 -8.60 -12.19 18.14
C ALA A 86 -8.48 -10.83 17.47
N GLU A 87 -7.57 -9.99 17.94
CA GLU A 87 -7.29 -8.68 17.38
C GLU A 87 -6.62 -8.79 16.00
N ALA A 88 -5.64 -9.71 15.84
CA ALA A 88 -5.00 -9.96 14.55
C ALA A 88 -6.01 -10.46 13.50
N MET A 89 -6.93 -11.37 13.88
CA MET A 89 -7.99 -11.86 12.99
C MET A 89 -9.02 -10.77 12.66
N PHE A 90 -9.41 -9.96 13.64
CA PHE A 90 -10.31 -8.83 13.43
C PHE A 90 -9.69 -7.82 12.45
N ASN A 91 -8.47 -7.41 12.69
CA ASN A 91 -7.72 -6.46 11.84
C ASN A 91 -7.57 -7.01 10.43
N ALA A 92 -7.11 -8.26 10.25
CA ALA A 92 -6.98 -8.88 8.94
C ALA A 92 -8.33 -8.95 8.18
N ARG A 93 -9.43 -9.25 8.88
CA ARG A 93 -10.75 -9.30 8.26
C ARG A 93 -11.28 -7.92 7.88
N THR A 94 -10.99 -6.92 8.70
CA THR A 94 -11.40 -5.54 8.47
C THR A 94 -10.62 -4.91 7.32
N LEU A 95 -9.29 -5.07 7.29
CA LEU A 95 -8.45 -4.57 6.20
C LEU A 95 -8.82 -5.17 4.83
N ARG A 96 -9.15 -6.47 4.78
CA ARG A 96 -9.64 -7.12 3.55
C ARG A 96 -10.97 -6.58 3.04
N ARG A 97 -11.77 -5.94 3.90
CA ARG A 97 -13.05 -5.30 3.55
C ARG A 97 -12.91 -3.80 3.34
N GLY A 98 -11.70 -3.27 3.50
CA GLY A 98 -11.39 -1.87 3.25
C GLY A 98 -11.66 -1.45 1.80
N PRO A 99 -11.74 -0.14 1.54
CA PRO A 99 -12.01 0.39 0.21
C PRO A 99 -10.91 -0.02 -0.79
N LYS A 100 -11.29 -0.17 -2.06
CA LYS A 100 -10.37 -0.36 -3.19
C LYS A 100 -9.73 0.99 -3.52
N ILE A 101 -8.49 1.17 -3.12
CA ILE A 101 -7.76 2.42 -3.32
C ILE A 101 -6.72 2.23 -4.43
N VAL A 102 -6.76 3.07 -5.44
CA VAL A 102 -5.71 3.16 -6.46
C VAL A 102 -4.83 4.36 -6.15
N ALA A 103 -3.52 4.15 -6.01
CA ALA A 103 -2.52 5.20 -5.84
C ALA A 103 -1.58 5.21 -7.05
N ILE A 104 -1.47 6.36 -7.72
CA ILE A 104 -0.74 6.52 -8.99
C ILE A 104 0.44 7.46 -8.77
N GLY A 105 1.64 7.03 -9.17
CA GLY A 105 2.84 7.87 -9.03
C GLY A 105 4.14 7.09 -9.17
N GLY A 106 5.17 7.59 -8.52
CA GLY A 106 6.52 6.98 -8.52
C GLY A 106 7.34 7.50 -7.34
N GLY A 107 8.56 7.00 -7.24
CA GLY A 107 9.54 7.47 -6.28
C GLY A 107 9.20 7.27 -4.81
N THR A 108 9.85 8.09 -3.99
CA THR A 108 9.69 8.05 -2.53
C THR A 108 8.36 8.64 -2.06
N GLY A 109 7.75 9.53 -2.85
CA GLY A 109 6.48 10.15 -2.51
C GLY A 109 5.34 9.12 -2.42
N LEU A 110 5.17 8.33 -3.48
CA LEU A 110 4.15 7.28 -3.52
C LEU A 110 4.39 6.24 -2.40
N SER A 111 5.62 5.80 -2.19
CA SER A 111 5.93 4.83 -1.12
C SER A 111 5.63 5.38 0.28
N THR A 112 5.79 6.69 0.51
CA THR A 112 5.40 7.33 1.78
C THR A 112 3.89 7.26 2.01
N LEU A 113 3.09 7.50 0.98
CA LEU A 113 1.63 7.36 1.04
C LEU A 113 1.22 5.90 1.32
N LEU A 114 1.79 4.95 0.59
CA LEU A 114 1.46 3.52 0.70
C LEU A 114 1.73 2.96 2.10
N ARG A 115 2.79 3.43 2.79
CA ARG A 115 3.06 3.09 4.20
C ARG A 115 1.90 3.39 5.12
N GLY A 116 1.27 4.54 4.94
CA GLY A 116 0.11 4.91 5.74
C GLY A 116 -1.15 4.17 5.33
N LEU A 117 -1.42 4.06 4.02
CA LEU A 117 -2.66 3.46 3.51
C LEU A 117 -2.80 1.97 3.82
N LYS A 118 -1.69 1.20 3.89
CA LYS A 118 -1.74 -0.23 4.22
C LYS A 118 -2.30 -0.53 5.62
N GLU A 119 -2.38 0.47 6.49
CA GLU A 119 -2.98 0.32 7.82
C GLU A 119 -4.52 0.45 7.79
N TYR A 120 -5.08 0.87 6.64
CA TYR A 120 -6.52 1.07 6.47
C TYR A 120 -7.18 0.07 5.50
N SER A 121 -6.43 -0.47 4.53
CA SER A 121 -6.97 -1.41 3.55
C SER A 121 -5.89 -2.35 3.01
N ASP A 122 -6.28 -3.62 2.78
CA ASP A 122 -5.50 -4.59 2.00
C ASP A 122 -5.81 -4.46 0.48
N ASN A 123 -6.83 -3.67 0.08
CA ASN A 123 -7.28 -3.51 -1.30
C ASN A 123 -6.63 -2.30 -1.98
N ILE A 124 -5.31 -2.17 -1.82
CA ILE A 124 -4.53 -1.08 -2.40
C ILE A 124 -3.90 -1.56 -3.71
N THR A 125 -4.02 -0.77 -4.77
CA THR A 125 -3.27 -0.95 -6.01
C THR A 125 -2.38 0.26 -6.25
N ALA A 126 -1.06 0.07 -6.19
CA ALA A 126 -0.09 1.08 -6.57
C ALA A 126 0.23 0.95 -8.07
N ILE A 127 -0.12 1.95 -8.87
CA ILE A 127 0.25 2.02 -10.28
C ILE A 127 1.51 2.88 -10.40
N VAL A 128 2.59 2.26 -10.87
CA VAL A 128 3.94 2.81 -10.75
C VAL A 128 4.52 3.12 -12.12
N THR A 129 5.18 4.30 -12.25
CA THR A 129 5.89 4.65 -13.47
C THR A 129 7.07 3.72 -13.74
N VAL A 130 7.41 3.54 -15.03
CA VAL A 130 8.56 2.77 -15.51
C VAL A 130 9.48 3.63 -16.37
N ALA A 131 9.49 4.94 -16.14
CA ALA A 131 10.27 5.88 -16.91
C ALA A 131 11.64 6.20 -16.30
N ASP A 132 11.95 5.74 -15.07
CA ASP A 132 13.21 5.97 -14.36
C ASP A 132 14.41 5.44 -15.18
N ASP A 133 15.38 6.30 -15.43
CA ASP A 133 16.64 5.97 -16.11
C ASP A 133 17.87 6.33 -15.28
N GLY A 134 17.66 6.65 -13.99
CA GLY A 134 18.71 7.08 -13.08
C GLY A 134 19.39 5.93 -12.34
N GLY A 135 20.62 6.19 -11.93
CA GLY A 135 21.38 5.37 -10.99
C GLY A 135 21.41 3.87 -11.29
N SER A 136 21.00 3.06 -10.31
CA SER A 136 20.98 1.59 -10.41
C SER A 136 19.91 1.09 -11.39
N SER A 137 18.74 1.74 -11.44
CA SER A 137 17.63 1.36 -12.33
C SER A 137 18.02 1.55 -13.80
N GLY A 138 18.60 2.71 -14.12
CA GLY A 138 19.02 3.01 -15.47
C GLY A 138 20.12 2.07 -15.99
N ARG A 139 21.11 1.71 -15.14
CA ARG A 139 22.13 0.73 -15.51
C ARG A 139 21.53 -0.65 -15.79
N LEU A 140 20.67 -1.16 -14.94
CA LEU A 140 20.01 -2.45 -15.16
C LEU A 140 19.13 -2.45 -16.41
N ARG A 141 18.47 -1.32 -16.70
CA ARG A 141 17.72 -1.13 -17.93
C ARG A 141 18.63 -1.23 -19.17
N GLN A 142 19.80 -0.59 -19.13
CA GLN A 142 20.76 -0.59 -20.25
C GLN A 142 21.45 -1.94 -20.41
N GLU A 143 21.90 -2.57 -19.32
CA GLU A 143 22.70 -3.79 -19.34
C GLU A 143 21.88 -5.05 -19.55
N LEU A 144 20.70 -5.13 -18.93
CA LEU A 144 19.85 -6.32 -18.94
C LEU A 144 18.56 -6.18 -19.77
N GLY A 145 18.27 -4.98 -20.29
CA GLY A 145 17.02 -4.72 -21.03
C GLY A 145 15.74 -4.82 -20.17
N VAL A 146 15.87 -4.84 -18.84
CA VAL A 146 14.71 -4.92 -17.93
C VAL A 146 14.09 -3.54 -17.72
N LEU A 147 12.80 -3.50 -17.38
CA LEU A 147 12.17 -2.27 -16.94
C LEU A 147 12.79 -1.79 -15.61
N PRO A 148 12.87 -0.47 -15.38
CA PRO A 148 13.52 0.10 -14.21
C PRO A 148 12.82 -0.35 -12.91
N PRO A 149 13.51 -1.06 -12.01
CA PRO A 149 12.86 -1.66 -10.84
C PRO A 149 12.77 -0.72 -9.64
N GLY A 150 13.36 0.48 -9.68
CA GLY A 150 13.55 1.34 -8.50
C GLY A 150 12.27 1.72 -7.79
N ASP A 151 11.30 2.26 -8.52
CA ASP A 151 10.02 2.70 -7.96
C ASP A 151 9.13 1.52 -7.56
N ILE A 152 9.14 0.45 -8.35
CA ILE A 152 8.44 -0.80 -8.03
C ILE A 152 8.97 -1.37 -6.71
N ARG A 153 10.31 -1.42 -6.55
CA ARG A 153 10.97 -1.84 -5.32
C ARG A 153 10.51 -1.02 -4.11
N ASN A 154 10.50 0.30 -4.25
CA ASN A 154 10.07 1.22 -3.17
C ASN A 154 8.62 0.96 -2.75
N CYS A 155 7.73 0.72 -3.71
CA CYS A 155 6.32 0.42 -3.44
C CYS A 155 6.14 -0.97 -2.80
N LEU A 156 6.87 -2.00 -3.27
CA LEU A 156 6.83 -3.34 -2.68
C LEU A 156 7.28 -3.33 -1.22
N THR A 157 8.38 -2.64 -0.92
CA THR A 157 8.87 -2.53 0.46
C THR A 157 7.92 -1.73 1.35
N ALA A 158 7.33 -0.64 0.84
CA ALA A 158 6.35 0.17 1.58
C ALA A 158 5.10 -0.63 1.96
N LEU A 159 4.64 -1.51 1.09
CA LEU A 159 3.46 -2.37 1.30
C LEU A 159 3.80 -3.70 2.01
N ALA A 160 5.06 -4.01 2.24
CA ALA A 160 5.45 -5.22 2.93
C ALA A 160 5.02 -5.21 4.41
N ARG A 161 4.78 -6.39 4.98
CA ARG A 161 4.41 -6.54 6.39
C ARG A 161 5.58 -6.20 7.31
N GLU A 162 6.77 -6.75 7.06
CA GLU A 162 8.02 -6.50 7.79
C GLU A 162 8.81 -5.35 7.14
N GLU A 163 8.20 -4.17 7.09
CA GLU A 163 8.71 -3.04 6.31
C GLU A 163 10.12 -2.60 6.71
N ARG A 164 10.41 -2.47 8.01
CA ARG A 164 11.67 -1.89 8.50
C ARG A 164 12.88 -2.69 8.00
N LEU A 165 12.90 -4.00 8.27
CA LEU A 165 14.01 -4.86 7.85
C LEU A 165 14.12 -4.94 6.33
N LEU A 166 12.99 -5.03 5.63
CA LEU A 166 12.97 -5.09 4.18
C LEU A 166 13.42 -3.77 3.54
N THR A 167 13.07 -2.62 4.12
CA THR A 167 13.56 -1.33 3.65
C THR A 167 15.08 -1.22 3.80
N GLU A 168 15.64 -1.62 4.94
CA GLU A 168 17.07 -1.66 5.16
C GLU A 168 17.77 -2.59 4.15
N LEU A 169 17.29 -3.81 3.98
CA LEU A 169 17.86 -4.80 3.06
C LEU A 169 17.75 -4.36 1.60
N PHE A 170 16.56 -3.91 1.16
CA PHE A 170 16.31 -3.57 -0.25
C PHE A 170 16.94 -2.24 -0.66
N SER A 171 17.18 -1.33 0.30
CA SER A 171 17.91 -0.09 0.05
C SER A 171 19.43 -0.26 0.16
N PHE A 172 19.92 -1.37 0.72
CA PHE A 172 21.35 -1.63 0.82
C PHE A 172 22.02 -1.51 -0.54
N ARG A 173 23.06 -0.67 -0.62
CA ARG A 173 23.86 -0.47 -1.84
C ARG A 173 25.20 -1.16 -1.70
N PHE A 174 25.53 -1.95 -2.70
CA PHE A 174 26.83 -2.61 -2.74
C PHE A 174 27.94 -1.56 -2.88
N PRO A 175 28.93 -1.55 -1.97
CA PRO A 175 30.06 -0.61 -2.04
C PRO A 175 31.07 -1.01 -3.13
N GLY A 176 31.90 -0.06 -3.55
CA GLY A 176 33.11 -0.30 -4.32
C GLY A 176 32.96 -0.16 -5.83
N ALA A 177 34.09 -0.35 -6.53
CA ALA A 177 34.26 -0.26 -7.97
C ALA A 177 34.05 -1.60 -8.70
N THR A 178 33.46 -2.59 -8.06
CA THR A 178 33.12 -3.90 -8.67
C THR A 178 31.88 -3.76 -9.54
N GLY A 179 31.61 -4.72 -10.41
CA GLY A 179 30.42 -4.74 -11.27
C GLY A 179 29.08 -4.56 -10.54
N LEU A 180 29.01 -4.85 -9.23
CA LEU A 180 27.83 -4.63 -8.37
C LEU A 180 27.80 -3.24 -7.71
N GLY A 181 28.92 -2.49 -7.77
CA GLY A 181 29.06 -1.20 -7.09
C GLY A 181 27.93 -0.21 -7.42
N GLY A 182 27.29 0.36 -6.37
CA GLY A 182 26.20 1.32 -6.49
C GLY A 182 24.82 0.72 -6.84
N HIS A 183 24.71 -0.58 -7.16
CA HIS A 183 23.42 -1.24 -7.27
C HIS A 183 22.79 -1.45 -5.89
N SER A 184 21.47 -1.28 -5.78
CA SER A 184 20.76 -1.70 -4.57
C SER A 184 20.44 -3.19 -4.65
N PHE A 185 20.47 -3.87 -3.48
CA PHE A 185 20.06 -5.28 -3.38
C PHE A 185 18.68 -5.50 -3.97
N GLY A 186 17.71 -4.65 -3.62
CA GLY A 186 16.32 -4.82 -4.08
C GLY A 186 16.16 -4.68 -5.60
N ASN A 187 16.96 -3.83 -6.27
CA ASN A 187 16.94 -3.74 -7.73
C ASN A 187 17.51 -5.02 -8.37
N LEU A 188 18.61 -5.55 -7.82
CA LEU A 188 19.18 -6.83 -8.29
C LEU A 188 18.22 -8.00 -8.03
N PHE A 189 17.55 -8.01 -6.87
CA PHE A 189 16.54 -9.01 -6.56
C PHE A 189 15.41 -9.01 -7.60
N LEU A 190 14.86 -7.85 -7.93
CA LEU A 190 13.78 -7.76 -8.94
C LEU A 190 14.27 -8.13 -10.34
N ALA A 191 15.50 -7.76 -10.71
CA ALA A 191 16.11 -8.17 -11.98
C ALA A 191 16.26 -9.70 -12.05
N ALA A 192 16.75 -10.33 -10.97
CA ALA A 192 16.85 -11.78 -10.87
C ALA A 192 15.46 -12.45 -10.92
N MET A 193 14.48 -11.91 -10.20
CA MET A 193 13.11 -12.40 -10.23
C MET A 193 12.49 -12.29 -11.63
N THR A 194 12.81 -11.24 -12.39
CA THR A 194 12.38 -11.08 -13.79
C THR A 194 12.98 -12.18 -14.66
N GLY A 195 14.29 -12.45 -14.51
CA GLY A 195 14.96 -13.54 -15.23
C GLY A 195 14.37 -14.92 -14.93
N ILE A 196 14.02 -15.20 -13.68
CA ILE A 196 13.39 -16.48 -13.25
C ILE A 196 11.93 -16.59 -13.74
N SER A 197 11.21 -15.47 -13.78
CA SER A 197 9.76 -15.46 -14.05
C SER A 197 9.42 -15.30 -15.54
N GLY A 198 10.38 -14.84 -16.34
CA GLY A 198 10.21 -14.55 -17.76
C GLY A 198 9.69 -13.16 -18.09
N ASP A 199 8.91 -12.55 -17.18
CA ASP A 199 8.45 -11.16 -17.31
C ASP A 199 8.38 -10.44 -15.96
N LEU A 200 8.36 -9.10 -16.01
CA LEU A 200 8.36 -8.25 -14.81
C LEU A 200 7.06 -8.38 -14.00
N MET A 201 5.90 -8.54 -14.65
CA MET A 201 4.62 -8.61 -13.90
C MET A 201 4.57 -9.88 -13.04
N GLN A 202 4.98 -11.03 -13.57
CA GLN A 202 5.13 -12.26 -12.79
C GLN A 202 6.20 -12.13 -11.71
N ALA A 203 7.31 -11.45 -12.00
CA ALA A 203 8.35 -11.17 -11.01
C ALA A 203 7.81 -10.35 -9.84
N ILE A 204 7.02 -9.30 -10.11
CA ILE A 204 6.37 -8.48 -9.07
C ILE A 204 5.40 -9.33 -8.24
N GLN A 205 4.56 -10.14 -8.86
CA GLN A 205 3.59 -11.01 -8.16
C GLN A 205 4.29 -12.02 -7.24
N ARG A 206 5.34 -12.69 -7.73
CA ARG A 206 6.14 -13.64 -6.94
C ARG A 206 6.89 -12.93 -5.81
N SER A 207 7.47 -11.77 -6.09
CA SER A 207 8.13 -10.94 -5.08
C SER A 207 7.15 -10.49 -4.00
N SER A 208 5.93 -10.08 -4.38
CA SER A 208 4.87 -9.70 -3.44
C SER A 208 4.51 -10.85 -2.49
N ALA A 209 4.47 -12.09 -2.99
CA ALA A 209 4.24 -13.26 -2.15
C ALA A 209 5.39 -13.52 -1.16
N VAL A 210 6.65 -13.42 -1.61
CA VAL A 210 7.85 -13.60 -0.77
C VAL A 210 7.93 -12.52 0.32
N LEU A 211 7.58 -11.27 -0.02
CA LEU A 211 7.67 -10.12 0.88
C LEU A 211 6.40 -9.91 1.73
N ALA A 212 5.40 -10.78 1.60
CA ALA A 212 4.10 -10.66 2.26
C ALA A 212 3.48 -9.25 2.09
N VAL A 213 3.45 -8.76 0.86
CA VAL A 213 2.95 -7.43 0.49
C VAL A 213 1.44 -7.35 0.70
N ARG A 214 0.95 -6.27 1.31
CA ARG A 214 -0.47 -5.93 1.42
C ARG A 214 -0.90 -5.13 0.20
N GLY A 215 -1.92 -5.59 -0.51
CA GLY A 215 -2.30 -4.99 -1.80
C GLY A 215 -1.45 -5.49 -2.96
N GLN A 216 -1.33 -4.68 -4.01
CA GLN A 216 -0.59 -5.04 -5.22
C GLN A 216 0.15 -3.84 -5.83
N VAL A 217 1.26 -4.11 -6.49
CA VAL A 217 2.04 -3.14 -7.25
C VAL A 217 1.95 -3.52 -8.72
N VAL A 218 1.60 -2.56 -9.56
CA VAL A 218 1.33 -2.75 -10.98
C VAL A 218 2.09 -1.69 -11.78
N PRO A 219 2.92 -2.05 -12.77
CA PRO A 219 3.51 -1.09 -13.68
C PRO A 219 2.43 -0.36 -14.50
N ALA A 220 2.67 0.90 -14.82
CA ALA A 220 1.78 1.68 -15.68
C ALA A 220 1.69 1.09 -17.11
N THR A 221 2.80 0.57 -17.61
CA THR A 221 2.96 -0.07 -18.91
C THR A 221 4.12 -1.06 -18.86
N MET A 222 4.13 -2.03 -19.78
CA MET A 222 5.28 -2.90 -20.01
C MET A 222 6.19 -2.39 -21.14
N ALA A 223 5.85 -1.25 -21.77
CA ALA A 223 6.70 -0.63 -22.76
C ALA A 223 7.91 0.04 -22.11
N GLN A 224 9.05 -0.04 -22.77
CA GLN A 224 10.26 0.71 -22.38
C GLN A 224 10.07 2.20 -22.70
N MET A 225 9.46 2.93 -21.76
CA MET A 225 9.13 4.34 -21.94
C MET A 225 10.34 5.23 -21.66
N THR A 226 10.60 6.18 -22.55
CA THR A 226 11.62 7.23 -22.38
C THR A 226 10.93 8.59 -22.44
N LEU A 227 11.19 9.45 -21.46
CA LEU A 227 10.64 10.79 -21.39
C LEU A 227 11.46 11.77 -22.21
N PHE A 228 10.80 12.77 -22.76
CA PHE A 228 11.39 13.94 -23.39
C PHE A 228 10.70 15.18 -22.85
N ALA A 229 11.48 16.20 -22.53
CA ALA A 229 10.97 17.50 -22.15
C ALA A 229 11.56 18.61 -23.02
N ARG A 230 10.73 19.59 -23.34
CA ARG A 230 11.16 20.85 -23.97
C ARG A 230 11.15 21.93 -22.91
N PHE A 231 12.25 22.66 -22.84
CA PHE A 231 12.46 23.74 -21.90
C PHE A 231 12.15 25.11 -22.50
N ASP A 232 12.15 26.15 -21.69
CA ASP A 232 11.86 27.54 -22.05
C ASP A 232 12.83 28.13 -23.11
N ASN A 233 14.05 27.61 -23.17
CA ASN A 233 15.05 27.97 -24.19
C ASN A 233 14.89 27.24 -25.54
N GLY A 234 13.86 26.36 -25.66
CA GLY A 234 13.61 25.55 -26.84
C GLY A 234 14.41 24.23 -26.89
N GLU A 235 15.31 24.00 -25.94
CA GLU A 235 16.10 22.77 -25.86
C GLU A 235 15.22 21.58 -25.52
N VAL A 236 15.56 20.43 -26.11
CA VAL A 236 14.87 19.15 -25.84
C VAL A 236 15.85 18.21 -25.16
N VAL A 237 15.47 17.74 -23.97
CA VAL A 237 16.28 16.81 -23.19
C VAL A 237 15.55 15.46 -23.07
N ARG A 238 16.33 14.41 -23.15
CA ARG A 238 15.90 13.02 -23.10
C ARG A 238 16.22 12.41 -21.74
N GLY A 239 15.26 11.64 -21.20
CA GLY A 239 15.42 10.83 -19.99
C GLY A 239 15.07 11.60 -18.72
N GLU A 240 14.53 10.89 -17.74
CA GLU A 240 14.10 11.46 -16.46
C GLU A 240 15.23 12.17 -15.73
N SER A 241 16.39 11.50 -15.63
CA SER A 241 17.57 12.03 -14.94
C SER A 241 18.11 13.30 -15.62
N GLY A 242 18.12 13.33 -16.97
CA GLY A 242 18.51 14.51 -17.74
C GLY A 242 17.55 15.67 -17.51
N ILE A 243 16.25 15.40 -17.59
CA ILE A 243 15.19 16.41 -17.37
C ILE A 243 15.33 17.04 -15.98
N THR A 244 15.49 16.22 -14.94
CA THR A 244 15.65 16.71 -13.57
C THR A 244 16.95 17.50 -13.37
N ALA A 245 18.01 17.16 -14.10
CA ALA A 245 19.31 17.82 -13.98
C ALA A 245 19.34 19.24 -14.59
N GLU A 246 18.47 19.54 -15.57
CA GLU A 246 18.45 20.85 -16.26
C GLU A 246 18.05 22.00 -15.35
N ARG A 247 17.20 21.77 -14.35
CA ARG A 247 16.73 22.81 -13.42
C ARG A 247 16.18 24.05 -14.13
N ARG A 248 15.39 23.84 -15.17
CA ARG A 248 14.77 24.91 -15.99
C ARG A 248 13.27 24.65 -16.15
N PRO A 249 12.46 25.68 -16.40
CA PRO A 249 11.02 25.49 -16.59
C PRO A 249 10.70 24.59 -17.78
N ILE A 250 9.91 23.56 -17.52
CA ILE A 250 9.43 22.62 -18.53
C ILE A 250 8.23 23.21 -19.25
N ILE A 251 8.35 23.40 -20.57
CA ILE A 251 7.25 23.94 -21.40
C ILE A 251 6.37 22.85 -21.96
N ASP A 252 6.97 21.69 -22.32
CA ASP A 252 6.23 20.56 -22.87
C ASP A 252 6.91 19.23 -22.56
N MET A 253 6.14 18.13 -22.56
CA MET A 253 6.63 16.79 -22.27
C MET A 253 5.91 15.74 -23.12
N TRP A 254 6.64 14.73 -23.56
CA TRP A 254 6.13 13.57 -24.26
C TRP A 254 6.99 12.34 -23.98
N CYS A 255 6.60 11.20 -24.52
CA CYS A 255 7.37 9.95 -24.36
C CYS A 255 7.58 9.22 -25.69
N ASP A 256 8.57 8.34 -25.69
CA ASP A 256 8.79 7.36 -26.73
C ASP A 256 8.72 5.94 -26.11
N PRO A 257 7.86 5.05 -26.64
CA PRO A 257 6.90 5.23 -27.74
C PRO A 257 5.85 6.29 -27.44
N ALA A 258 5.35 7.00 -28.46
CA ALA A 258 4.39 8.10 -28.31
C ALA A 258 3.03 7.65 -27.75
N GLN A 259 2.67 6.38 -27.91
CA GLN A 259 1.44 5.78 -27.39
C GLN A 259 1.75 4.43 -26.72
N PRO A 260 2.36 4.45 -25.52
CA PRO A 260 2.62 3.23 -24.79
C PRO A 260 1.30 2.57 -24.38
N VAL A 261 1.25 1.25 -24.49
CA VAL A 261 0.04 0.48 -24.13
C VAL A 261 -0.06 0.39 -22.61
N ALA A 262 -1.19 0.81 -22.07
CA ALA A 262 -1.48 0.67 -20.65
C ALA A 262 -1.58 -0.80 -20.25
N LEU A 263 -1.09 -1.16 -19.06
CA LEU A 263 -1.25 -2.51 -18.55
C LEU A 263 -2.74 -2.77 -18.22
N PRO A 264 -3.35 -3.86 -18.72
CA PRO A 264 -4.78 -4.14 -18.49
C PRO A 264 -5.18 -4.19 -17.01
N GLU A 265 -4.29 -4.69 -16.14
CA GLU A 265 -4.49 -4.75 -14.70
C GLU A 265 -4.58 -3.34 -14.09
N ALA A 266 -3.77 -2.39 -14.56
CA ALA A 266 -3.82 -1.00 -14.12
C ALA A 266 -5.12 -0.31 -14.55
N VAL A 267 -5.55 -0.51 -15.80
CA VAL A 267 -6.82 0.00 -16.32
C VAL A 267 -8.00 -0.55 -15.50
N ARG A 268 -8.01 -1.86 -15.26
CA ARG A 268 -9.07 -2.51 -14.47
C ARG A 268 -9.11 -1.96 -13.05
N ALA A 269 -7.95 -1.83 -12.39
CA ALA A 269 -7.87 -1.28 -11.04
C ALA A 269 -8.48 0.13 -10.97
N ILE A 270 -8.17 1.01 -11.93
CA ILE A 270 -8.73 2.37 -12.02
C ILE A 270 -10.27 2.35 -12.16
N LEU A 271 -10.80 1.49 -13.03
CA LEU A 271 -12.24 1.40 -13.27
C LEU A 271 -13.03 0.80 -12.11
N GLU A 272 -12.40 -0.09 -11.33
CA GLU A 272 -13.00 -0.75 -10.17
C GLU A 272 -12.72 -0.04 -8.83
N ALA A 273 -11.97 1.05 -8.83
CA ALA A 273 -11.58 1.76 -7.61
C ALA A 273 -12.80 2.36 -6.88
N ASP A 274 -12.70 2.46 -5.56
CA ASP A 274 -13.58 3.26 -4.70
C ASP A 274 -13.03 4.68 -4.53
N ALA A 275 -11.70 4.85 -4.64
CA ALA A 275 -11.01 6.14 -4.64
C ALA A 275 -9.70 6.06 -5.43
N ILE A 276 -9.33 7.14 -6.09
CA ILE A 276 -8.08 7.25 -6.85
C ILE A 276 -7.26 8.42 -6.31
N ILE A 277 -5.98 8.17 -6.05
CA ILE A 277 -5.03 9.14 -5.50
C ILE A 277 -3.91 9.34 -6.52
N LEU A 278 -3.70 10.57 -6.94
CA LEU A 278 -2.59 10.97 -7.79
C LEU A 278 -1.48 11.54 -6.89
N GLY A 279 -0.30 10.94 -6.88
CA GLY A 279 0.82 11.34 -6.05
C GLY A 279 0.77 10.84 -4.61
N PRO A 280 1.58 11.45 -3.70
CA PRO A 280 2.57 12.49 -3.99
C PRO A 280 3.75 12.00 -4.82
N GLY A 281 4.44 12.92 -5.45
CA GLY A 281 5.63 12.66 -6.29
C GLY A 281 5.96 13.84 -7.17
N SER A 282 7.10 13.78 -7.88
CA SER A 282 7.47 14.83 -8.85
C SER A 282 6.38 14.98 -9.90
N LEU A 283 5.96 16.22 -10.13
CA LEU A 283 4.83 16.49 -11.01
C LEU A 283 5.08 15.98 -12.43
N TYR A 284 6.22 16.37 -13.02
CA TYR A 284 6.56 16.04 -14.39
C TYR A 284 7.16 14.64 -14.55
N THR A 285 7.99 14.19 -13.61
CA THR A 285 8.72 12.93 -13.79
C THR A 285 8.06 11.72 -13.14
N SER A 286 7.13 11.90 -12.17
CA SER A 286 6.42 10.79 -11.54
C SER A 286 4.93 10.73 -11.87
N LEU A 287 4.23 11.87 -12.13
CA LEU A 287 2.79 11.89 -12.37
C LEU A 287 2.43 12.02 -13.85
N VAL A 288 2.97 13.02 -14.54
CA VAL A 288 2.72 13.24 -15.97
C VAL A 288 2.99 11.98 -16.81
N PRO A 289 4.02 11.15 -16.55
CA PRO A 289 4.25 9.93 -17.32
C PRO A 289 3.06 8.98 -17.40
N HIS A 290 2.23 8.89 -16.35
CA HIS A 290 1.01 8.09 -16.37
C HIS A 290 -0.06 8.70 -17.28
N LEU A 291 -0.12 10.02 -17.36
CA LEU A 291 -1.09 10.76 -18.20
C LEU A 291 -0.68 10.75 -19.69
N LEU A 292 0.60 10.49 -19.98
CA LEU A 292 1.09 10.27 -21.35
C LEU A 292 0.72 8.88 -21.89
N ILE A 293 0.20 7.97 -21.05
CA ILE A 293 -0.29 6.64 -21.45
C ILE A 293 -1.79 6.75 -21.75
N PRO A 294 -2.22 6.71 -23.03
CA PRO A 294 -3.61 6.99 -23.39
C PRO A 294 -4.62 6.12 -22.65
N GLY A 295 -4.37 4.81 -22.54
CA GLY A 295 -5.29 3.89 -21.86
C GLY A 295 -5.46 4.17 -20.36
N LEU A 296 -4.44 4.69 -19.67
CA LEU A 296 -4.56 5.09 -18.25
C LEU A 296 -5.32 6.40 -18.12
N ARG A 297 -5.00 7.39 -18.96
CA ARG A 297 -5.70 8.67 -18.98
C ARG A 297 -7.20 8.48 -19.25
N ASP A 298 -7.53 7.69 -20.26
CA ASP A 298 -8.92 7.43 -20.63
C ASP A 298 -9.66 6.66 -19.53
N ALA A 299 -9.01 5.69 -18.86
CA ALA A 299 -9.55 4.99 -17.70
C ALA A 299 -9.81 5.93 -16.52
N LEU A 300 -8.87 6.87 -16.24
CA LEU A 300 -9.05 7.88 -15.19
C LEU A 300 -10.27 8.75 -15.45
N LEU A 301 -10.45 9.22 -16.68
CA LEU A 301 -11.60 10.07 -17.06
C LEU A 301 -12.91 9.28 -17.07
N ALA A 302 -12.89 8.01 -17.43
CA ALA A 302 -14.07 7.11 -17.44
C ALA A 302 -14.46 6.60 -16.05
N SER A 303 -13.54 6.60 -15.08
CA SER A 303 -13.78 6.10 -13.74
C SER A 303 -14.81 6.96 -12.99
N ARG A 304 -15.71 6.28 -12.29
CA ARG A 304 -16.68 6.93 -11.36
C ARG A 304 -16.07 7.18 -9.98
N ALA A 305 -14.90 6.64 -9.70
CA ALA A 305 -14.23 6.86 -8.43
C ALA A 305 -13.82 8.35 -8.29
N PRO A 306 -14.00 8.93 -7.12
CA PRO A 306 -13.49 10.26 -6.84
C PRO A 306 -11.95 10.25 -6.91
N ARG A 307 -11.39 11.35 -7.44
CA ARG A 307 -9.96 11.52 -7.69
C ARG A 307 -9.41 12.69 -6.91
N ILE A 308 -8.37 12.44 -6.12
CA ILE A 308 -7.66 13.45 -5.36
C ILE A 308 -6.19 13.50 -5.78
N TYR A 309 -5.69 14.69 -6.01
CA TYR A 309 -4.27 14.93 -6.18
C TYR A 309 -3.64 15.30 -4.83
N VAL A 310 -2.54 14.68 -4.46
CA VAL A 310 -1.73 15.06 -3.28
C VAL A 310 -0.62 15.97 -3.75
N CYS A 311 -0.77 17.26 -3.46
CA CYS A 311 0.18 18.28 -3.87
C CYS A 311 1.49 18.16 -3.08
N ASN A 312 2.62 18.41 -3.73
CA ASN A 312 3.92 18.41 -3.08
C ASN A 312 3.98 19.47 -1.97
N VAL A 313 4.70 19.15 -0.89
CA VAL A 313 4.92 20.10 0.23
C VAL A 313 5.81 21.27 -0.19
N MET A 314 6.85 20.99 -0.98
CA MET A 314 7.84 21.95 -1.44
C MET A 314 7.88 21.99 -2.98
N THR A 315 8.21 23.15 -3.52
CA THR A 315 8.55 23.27 -4.95
C THR A 315 9.82 22.49 -5.27
N GLN A 316 9.95 22.07 -6.52
CA GLN A 316 11.11 21.33 -7.00
C GLN A 316 11.86 22.20 -8.03
N PRO A 317 13.14 22.56 -7.79
CA PRO A 317 13.91 23.40 -8.70
C PRO A 317 13.99 22.81 -10.10
N GLY A 318 13.62 23.63 -11.09
CA GLY A 318 13.56 23.25 -12.50
C GLY A 318 12.25 22.62 -12.95
N GLU A 319 11.45 22.05 -12.02
CA GLU A 319 10.15 21.47 -12.36
C GLU A 319 8.99 22.42 -12.00
N THR A 320 8.98 22.92 -10.77
CA THR A 320 7.83 23.63 -10.22
C THR A 320 8.22 24.91 -9.48
N ASP A 321 9.24 25.62 -9.97
CA ASP A 321 9.68 26.88 -9.40
C ASP A 321 8.56 27.90 -9.40
N GLY A 322 8.26 28.44 -8.22
CA GLY A 322 7.22 29.42 -8.03
C GLY A 322 5.79 28.91 -8.23
N PHE A 323 5.59 27.61 -8.41
CA PHE A 323 4.25 27.03 -8.57
C PHE A 323 3.45 27.11 -7.28
N ARG A 324 2.19 27.48 -7.42
CA ARG A 324 1.12 27.32 -6.43
C ARG A 324 0.36 26.03 -6.67
N ALA A 325 -0.53 25.68 -5.79
CA ALA A 325 -1.32 24.46 -5.92
C ALA A 325 -2.14 24.41 -7.23
N SER A 326 -2.68 25.57 -7.68
CA SER A 326 -3.41 25.68 -8.95
C SER A 326 -2.53 25.44 -10.18
N ASP A 327 -1.24 25.80 -10.13
CA ASP A 327 -0.32 25.55 -11.23
C ASP A 327 -0.06 24.06 -11.42
N HIS A 328 0.09 23.31 -10.32
CA HIS A 328 0.18 21.84 -10.35
C HIS A 328 -1.06 21.22 -10.98
N VAL A 329 -2.25 21.66 -10.58
CA VAL A 329 -3.52 21.17 -11.14
C VAL A 329 -3.63 21.51 -12.62
N ARG A 330 -3.20 22.70 -13.03
CA ARG A 330 -3.21 23.12 -14.45
C ARG A 330 -2.34 22.19 -15.31
N VAL A 331 -1.17 21.78 -14.82
CA VAL A 331 -0.31 20.81 -15.52
C VAL A 331 -1.01 19.46 -15.62
N LEU A 332 -1.58 18.95 -14.52
CA LEU A 332 -2.31 17.68 -14.55
C LEU A 332 -3.48 17.72 -15.54
N GLN A 333 -4.27 18.79 -15.56
CA GLN A 333 -5.38 18.96 -16.51
C GLN A 333 -4.90 19.09 -17.95
N ARG A 334 -3.75 19.72 -18.18
CA ARG A 334 -3.15 19.83 -19.52
C ARG A 334 -2.84 18.46 -20.12
N PHE A 335 -2.24 17.57 -19.36
CA PHE A 335 -1.84 16.24 -19.84
C PHE A 335 -2.94 15.17 -19.67
N GLY A 336 -3.74 15.28 -18.61
CA GLY A 336 -4.75 14.30 -18.27
C GLY A 336 -6.17 14.63 -18.70
N GLY A 337 -6.42 15.89 -19.13
CA GLY A 337 -7.74 16.39 -19.45
C GLY A 337 -8.50 16.97 -18.24
N ALA A 338 -9.54 17.75 -18.54
CA ALA A 338 -10.43 18.29 -17.53
C ALA A 338 -11.06 17.16 -16.70
N GLY A 339 -11.04 17.30 -15.36
CA GLY A 339 -11.57 16.28 -14.43
C GLY A 339 -10.62 15.14 -14.11
N VAL A 340 -9.35 15.16 -14.54
CA VAL A 340 -8.33 14.19 -14.14
C VAL A 340 -8.17 14.13 -12.61
N CYS A 341 -8.35 15.24 -11.92
CA CYS A 341 -8.54 15.31 -10.47
C CYS A 341 -9.73 16.24 -10.14
N GLN A 342 -10.46 15.91 -9.08
CA GLN A 342 -11.63 16.67 -8.61
C GLN A 342 -11.33 17.37 -7.29
N HIS A 343 -10.36 16.84 -6.56
CA HIS A 343 -9.90 17.37 -5.29
C HIS A 343 -8.37 17.49 -5.30
N VAL A 344 -7.86 18.44 -4.53
CA VAL A 344 -6.43 18.58 -4.27
C VAL A 344 -6.18 18.67 -2.78
N LEU A 345 -5.30 17.82 -2.27
CA LEU A 345 -4.87 17.83 -0.89
C LEU A 345 -3.60 18.66 -0.77
N VAL A 346 -3.67 19.75 -0.01
CA VAL A 346 -2.57 20.71 0.16
C VAL A 346 -2.16 20.77 1.63
N ASN A 347 -0.86 20.71 1.88
CA ASN A 347 -0.32 20.85 3.23
C ASN A 347 -0.23 22.34 3.62
N GLU A 348 -0.83 22.70 4.76
CA GLU A 348 -0.79 24.07 5.31
C GLU A 348 0.36 24.29 6.31
N ALA A 349 0.91 23.21 6.85
CA ALA A 349 1.99 23.34 7.83
C ALA A 349 3.29 23.77 7.14
N LEU A 350 3.89 24.82 7.65
CA LEU A 350 5.18 25.31 7.16
C LEU A 350 6.33 24.55 7.84
N PRO A 351 7.38 24.16 7.09
CA PRO A 351 8.59 23.62 7.69
C PRO A 351 9.22 24.69 8.59
N ARG A 352 9.66 24.26 9.77
CA ARG A 352 10.28 25.17 10.76
C ARG A 352 11.78 24.96 10.83
N ARG A 353 12.20 23.68 10.99
CA ARG A 353 13.59 23.32 11.23
C ARG A 353 14.45 23.32 9.97
N LEU A 354 13.89 22.87 8.86
CA LEU A 354 14.62 22.73 7.59
C LEU A 354 14.34 23.86 6.60
N ARG A 355 13.53 24.83 6.97
CA ARG A 355 13.08 25.91 6.09
C ARG A 355 14.25 26.66 5.41
N GLU A 356 15.16 27.19 6.18
CA GLU A 356 16.32 27.96 5.67
C GLU A 356 17.18 27.14 4.70
N ARG A 357 17.37 25.85 5.01
CA ARG A 357 18.11 24.92 4.14
C ARG A 357 17.42 24.77 2.78
N TYR A 358 16.11 24.61 2.75
CA TYR A 358 15.35 24.46 1.53
C TYR A 358 15.27 25.77 0.73
N GLU A 359 15.02 26.89 1.39
CA GLU A 359 15.01 28.22 0.76
C GLU A 359 16.37 28.55 0.12
N SER A 360 17.49 28.19 0.78
CA SER A 360 18.84 28.37 0.20
C SER A 360 19.10 27.50 -1.05
N GLN A 361 18.29 26.45 -1.27
CA GLN A 361 18.32 25.58 -2.44
C GLN A 361 17.27 25.97 -3.49
N GLY A 362 16.56 27.08 -3.30
CA GLY A 362 15.50 27.54 -4.20
C GLY A 362 14.19 26.74 -4.08
N GLN A 363 13.99 26.05 -2.97
CA GLN A 363 12.77 25.27 -2.69
C GLN A 363 11.89 25.99 -1.68
N PHE A 364 10.64 26.19 -2.01
CA PHE A 364 9.69 26.92 -1.19
C PHE A 364 8.44 26.05 -0.91
N PRO A 365 7.74 26.26 0.22
CA PRO A 365 6.45 25.62 0.44
C PRO A 365 5.48 25.95 -0.70
N VAL A 366 4.73 24.96 -1.18
CA VAL A 366 3.70 25.17 -2.19
C VAL A 366 2.52 25.89 -1.53
N GLU A 367 2.21 27.09 -2.04
CA GLU A 367 1.11 27.92 -1.54
C GLU A 367 -0.24 27.40 -2.01
N LEU A 368 -1.23 27.44 -1.11
CA LEU A 368 -2.62 27.16 -1.42
C LEU A 368 -3.31 28.45 -1.92
N ASP A 369 -3.64 28.48 -3.18
CA ASP A 369 -4.39 29.53 -3.84
C ASP A 369 -5.83 29.05 -4.10
N TRP A 370 -6.67 29.17 -3.08
CA TRP A 370 -8.00 28.57 -2.99
C TRP A 370 -8.91 28.98 -4.16
N GLU A 371 -9.02 30.27 -4.44
CA GLU A 371 -9.91 30.82 -5.46
C GLU A 371 -9.54 30.27 -6.85
N ALA A 372 -8.25 30.25 -7.19
CA ALA A 372 -7.76 29.75 -8.47
C ALA A 372 -8.05 28.25 -8.66
N LEU A 373 -8.00 27.44 -7.60
CA LEU A 373 -8.37 26.03 -7.65
C LEU A 373 -9.87 25.84 -7.91
N VAL A 374 -10.72 26.61 -7.23
CA VAL A 374 -12.17 26.57 -7.42
C VAL A 374 -12.55 27.01 -8.85
N GLU A 375 -11.89 28.03 -9.40
CA GLU A 375 -12.07 28.46 -10.81
C GLU A 375 -11.69 27.35 -11.80
N GLN A 376 -10.71 26.51 -11.46
CA GLN A 376 -10.34 25.33 -12.26
C GLN A 376 -11.30 24.13 -12.08
N GLY A 377 -12.34 24.26 -11.25
CA GLY A 377 -13.31 23.20 -10.95
C GLY A 377 -12.77 22.13 -10.00
N VAL A 378 -11.76 22.45 -9.19
CA VAL A 378 -11.15 21.53 -8.24
C VAL A 378 -11.38 21.99 -6.81
N SER A 379 -11.82 21.07 -5.95
CA SER A 379 -12.10 21.35 -4.55
C SER A 379 -10.84 21.15 -3.69
N PRO A 380 -10.29 22.19 -3.05
CA PRO A 380 -9.14 22.03 -2.17
C PRO A 380 -9.52 21.39 -0.84
N VAL A 381 -8.66 20.47 -0.39
CA VAL A 381 -8.66 19.84 0.94
C VAL A 381 -7.35 20.21 1.60
N ARG A 382 -7.43 20.74 2.81
CA ARG A 382 -6.26 21.24 3.54
C ARG A 382 -6.01 20.47 4.83
N GLY A 383 -4.76 20.43 5.27
CA GLY A 383 -4.39 19.83 6.53
C GLY A 383 -2.91 19.94 6.83
N ALA A 384 -2.52 19.53 8.02
CA ALA A 384 -1.13 19.54 8.49
C ALA A 384 -0.59 18.11 8.49
N PHE A 385 0.20 17.74 7.48
CA PHE A 385 0.75 16.39 7.34
C PHE A 385 2.21 16.38 6.90
N ILE A 386 2.99 17.32 7.42
CA ILE A 386 4.43 17.45 7.19
C ILE A 386 5.24 16.63 8.20
N ASP A 387 6.34 16.08 7.76
CA ASP A 387 7.43 15.50 8.55
C ASP A 387 8.75 16.20 8.19
N GLU A 388 9.51 16.59 9.23
CA GLU A 388 10.80 17.27 9.13
C GLU A 388 11.94 16.48 9.80
N ALA A 389 12.05 15.18 9.56
CA ALA A 389 13.16 14.41 10.11
C ALA A 389 14.50 14.79 9.47
N GLU A 390 14.88 14.20 8.37
CA GLU A 390 16.09 14.51 7.59
C GLU A 390 15.79 15.38 6.37
N VAL A 391 14.58 15.26 5.86
CA VAL A 391 14.05 16.00 4.71
C VAL A 391 12.61 16.44 5.01
N VAL A 392 12.16 17.49 4.31
CA VAL A 392 10.76 17.90 4.34
C VAL A 392 9.95 16.98 3.45
N ARG A 393 8.99 16.25 4.02
CA ARG A 393 8.12 15.33 3.30
C ARG A 393 6.76 15.19 3.97
N HIS A 394 5.85 14.50 3.34
CA HIS A 394 4.58 14.13 3.97
C HIS A 394 4.82 13.12 5.11
N ASN A 395 4.13 13.30 6.21
CA ASN A 395 4.00 12.28 7.25
C ASN A 395 3.03 11.20 6.76
N SER A 396 3.48 9.95 6.68
CA SER A 396 2.71 8.85 6.08
C SER A 396 1.39 8.59 6.81
N SER A 397 1.38 8.60 8.13
CA SER A 397 0.18 8.32 8.94
C SER A 397 -0.84 9.44 8.87
N LEU A 398 -0.39 10.70 9.00
CA LEU A 398 -1.27 11.87 8.92
C LEU A 398 -1.85 12.04 7.51
N LEU A 399 -1.03 11.84 6.48
CA LEU A 399 -1.48 11.88 5.09
C LEU A 399 -2.54 10.81 4.81
N ALA A 400 -2.29 9.56 5.20
CA ALA A 400 -3.25 8.48 5.03
C ALA A 400 -4.55 8.74 5.80
N ALA A 401 -4.48 9.24 7.04
CA ALA A 401 -5.65 9.61 7.82
C ALA A 401 -6.48 10.69 7.13
N ALA A 402 -5.84 11.74 6.59
CA ALA A 402 -6.52 12.80 5.85
C ALA A 402 -7.22 12.26 4.59
N ILE A 403 -6.56 11.38 3.83
CA ILE A 403 -7.14 10.74 2.65
C ILE A 403 -8.30 9.84 3.04
N MET A 404 -8.18 9.04 4.10
CA MET A 404 -9.27 8.17 4.53
C MET A 404 -10.48 8.95 5.03
N THR A 405 -10.25 10.07 5.73
CA THR A 405 -11.32 11.02 6.11
C THR A 405 -12.02 11.60 4.87
N TRP A 406 -11.25 11.96 3.83
CA TRP A 406 -11.81 12.41 2.56
C TRP A 406 -12.63 11.29 1.88
N VAL A 407 -12.11 10.05 1.81
CA VAL A 407 -12.84 8.89 1.24
C VAL A 407 -14.17 8.66 1.98
N GLU A 408 -14.17 8.75 3.31
CA GLU A 408 -15.38 8.62 4.13
C GLU A 408 -16.41 9.70 3.82
N ALA A 409 -15.97 10.94 3.67
CA ALA A 409 -16.85 12.06 3.42
C ALA A 409 -17.60 11.96 2.07
N ILE A 410 -16.94 11.38 1.05
CA ILE A 410 -17.53 11.26 -0.30
C ILE A 410 -18.17 9.90 -0.59
N SER A 411 -17.89 8.87 0.22
CA SER A 411 -18.43 7.50 0.09
C SER A 411 -18.83 6.92 1.46
N PRO A 412 -19.84 7.45 2.15
CA PRO A 412 -20.14 7.14 3.55
C PRO A 412 -20.42 5.66 3.87
N GLY A 413 -20.81 4.86 2.87
CA GLY A 413 -21.22 3.46 3.09
C GLY A 413 -20.09 2.42 3.10
N ARG A 414 -18.89 2.75 2.60
CA ARG A 414 -17.79 1.80 2.37
C ARG A 414 -16.60 1.96 3.32
N ALA A 415 -16.44 3.14 3.91
CA ALA A 415 -15.31 3.46 4.77
C ALA A 415 -15.53 3.20 6.26
N HIS A 416 -16.75 2.88 6.69
CA HIS A 416 -17.10 2.70 8.12
C HIS A 416 -16.29 1.58 8.81
N THR A 417 -15.80 0.61 8.06
CA THR A 417 -14.94 -0.47 8.57
C THR A 417 -13.49 -0.03 8.81
N ALA A 418 -13.01 1.01 8.15
CA ALA A 418 -11.62 1.46 8.26
C ALA A 418 -11.32 2.19 9.58
N ARG A 419 -12.31 2.89 10.17
CA ARG A 419 -12.16 3.59 11.47
C ARG A 419 -11.88 2.67 12.66
N LEU A 420 -12.28 1.41 12.58
CA LEU A 420 -12.13 0.46 13.69
C LEU A 420 -10.69 -0.05 13.87
N VAL A 421 -9.82 0.20 12.90
CA VAL A 421 -8.44 -0.31 12.87
C VAL A 421 -7.39 0.81 12.91
N ALA A 422 -7.81 2.07 12.71
CA ALA A 422 -6.89 3.19 12.70
C ALA A 422 -6.08 3.24 14.00
N PRO A 423 -4.73 3.26 13.94
CA PRO A 423 -3.92 3.54 15.11
C PRO A 423 -4.34 4.91 15.64
N ALA A 424 -4.50 5.03 16.96
CA ALA A 424 -4.72 6.33 17.58
C ALA A 424 -3.60 7.28 17.12
N VAL A 425 -3.96 8.34 16.42
CA VAL A 425 -3.02 9.40 16.05
C VAL A 425 -2.55 10.00 17.36
N PRO A 426 -1.25 9.97 17.71
CA PRO A 426 -0.77 10.64 18.91
C PRO A 426 -1.08 12.14 18.78
N GLU A 427 -1.69 12.69 19.85
CA GLU A 427 -2.00 14.10 19.98
C GLU A 427 -0.74 15.01 19.90
#